data_bf933abc33e9805090a4f358815eaa16
#
_entry.id   bf933abc33e9805090a4f358815eaa16
#
_cell.length_a   1.000
_cell.length_b   1.000
_cell.length_c   1.000
_cell.angle_alpha   90.00
_cell.angle_beta   90.00
_cell.angle_gamma   90.00
#
_symmetry.space_group_name_H-M   'P 1'
#
loop_
_entity.id
_entity.type
_entity.pdbx_description
1 polymer ?
#
loop_
_entity_poly.entity_id
_entity_poly.type
_entity_poly.pdbx_seq_one_letter_code
_entity_poly.pdbx_strand_id
1 'polypeptide(L)'
;MGLFSWLKRRSERPGRVDPKLLDWRSAWARAVEQPSADAAGRLAEALDTLGFSEEDIEVEREMLDGLRELLDLRRSGDAGLPILETGHRVIGSDRCHFSAPVSMPDEDSQPSGRLLLTSTRAVFVGGARTASIPWHAVGQARHEQRDIILIRKNRENLYRFRCNSFADALRGAFLSRQLVAHGQRAPIPSATRS
;
A
#
# COMPACT_ATOMS: atom_id res chain seq x y z
N MET A 1 -0.95 26.28 -13.26
CA MET A 1 0.37 25.69 -13.49
C MET A 1 0.80 25.02 -12.20
N GLY A 2 0.87 23.67 -12.22
CA GLY A 2 0.67 22.83 -11.07
C GLY A 2 1.88 22.55 -10.21
N LEU A 3 1.65 22.48 -8.91
CA LEU A 3 2.56 22.00 -7.84
C LEU A 3 3.15 20.60 -8.15
N PHE A 4 2.52 19.81 -9.01
CA PHE A 4 2.93 18.43 -9.34
C PHE A 4 4.15 18.32 -10.29
N SER A 5 4.50 19.37 -11.02
CA SER A 5 5.66 19.35 -11.92
C SER A 5 7.01 19.39 -11.18
N TRP A 6 6.99 19.85 -9.93
CA TRP A 6 8.16 19.93 -9.05
C TRP A 6 8.55 18.55 -8.49
N LEU A 7 7.58 17.74 -8.07
CA LEU A 7 7.81 16.37 -7.58
C LEU A 7 8.40 15.45 -8.68
N LYS A 8 7.96 15.63 -9.94
CA LYS A 8 8.44 14.80 -11.06
C LYS A 8 9.91 15.10 -11.43
N ARG A 9 10.38 16.34 -11.25
CA ARG A 9 11.76 16.72 -11.62
C ARG A 9 12.82 16.27 -10.61
N ARG A 10 12.45 15.95 -9.36
CA ARG A 10 13.41 15.55 -8.32
C ARG A 10 13.69 14.04 -8.31
N SER A 11 12.76 13.22 -8.81
CA SER A 11 12.96 11.76 -8.94
C SER A 11 13.84 11.38 -10.14
N GLU A 12 14.13 12.30 -11.05
CA GLU A 12 14.86 12.06 -12.31
C GLU A 12 16.33 12.48 -12.29
N ARG A 13 16.87 12.93 -11.16
CA ARG A 13 18.33 13.00 -11.06
C ARG A 13 18.86 11.60 -10.80
N PRO A 14 19.62 10.99 -11.74
CA PRO A 14 20.37 9.78 -11.47
C PRO A 14 21.60 10.14 -10.61
N GLY A 15 21.36 10.73 -9.44
CA GLY A 15 22.35 10.91 -8.40
C GLY A 15 22.56 9.54 -7.76
N ARG A 16 23.78 9.09 -7.72
CA ARG A 16 24.20 7.89 -6.99
C ARG A 16 23.73 8.06 -5.55
N VAL A 17 22.71 7.28 -5.15
CA VAL A 17 22.21 7.29 -3.77
C VAL A 17 23.39 6.96 -2.85
N ASP A 18 23.55 7.71 -1.79
CA ASP A 18 24.64 7.48 -0.83
C ASP A 18 24.53 6.03 -0.28
N PRO A 19 25.65 5.28 -0.22
CA PRO A 19 25.64 3.90 0.30
C PRO A 19 25.02 3.79 1.69
N LYS A 20 25.21 4.78 2.58
CA LYS A 20 24.61 4.79 3.91
C LYS A 20 23.09 4.83 3.87
N LEU A 21 22.49 5.57 2.91
CA LEU A 21 21.05 5.59 2.70
C LEU A 21 20.54 4.25 2.14
N LEU A 22 21.33 3.58 1.28
CA LEU A 22 20.97 2.24 0.78
C LEU A 22 20.97 1.21 1.92
N ASP A 23 21.95 1.27 2.80
CA ASP A 23 22.03 0.40 3.98
C ASP A 23 20.83 0.66 4.92
N TRP A 24 20.50 1.92 5.15
CA TRP A 24 19.33 2.32 5.94
C TRP A 24 18.02 1.80 5.31
N ARG A 25 17.83 1.99 4.00
CA ARG A 25 16.65 1.47 3.26
C ARG A 25 16.55 -0.05 3.36
N SER A 26 17.69 -0.75 3.33
CA SER A 26 17.73 -2.20 3.51
C SER A 26 17.33 -2.61 4.93
N ALA A 27 17.73 -1.85 5.94
CA ALA A 27 17.31 -2.06 7.32
C ALA A 27 15.82 -1.77 7.51
N TRP A 28 15.30 -0.70 6.88
CA TRP A 28 13.88 -0.38 6.86
C TRP A 28 13.05 -1.51 6.21
N ALA A 29 13.48 -2.05 5.08
CA ALA A 29 12.78 -3.14 4.41
C ALA A 29 12.63 -4.37 5.34
N ARG A 30 13.69 -4.71 6.08
CA ARG A 30 13.63 -5.79 7.10
C ARG A 30 12.68 -5.45 8.25
N ALA A 31 12.67 -4.18 8.70
CA ALA A 31 11.77 -3.73 9.76
C ALA A 31 10.29 -3.76 9.33
N VAL A 32 9.99 -3.53 8.07
CA VAL A 32 8.62 -3.65 7.53
C VAL A 32 8.13 -5.10 7.53
N GLU A 33 9.00 -6.08 7.29
CA GLU A 33 8.62 -7.50 7.35
C GLU A 33 8.28 -7.93 8.79
N GLN A 34 9.01 -7.41 9.78
CA GLN A 34 8.81 -7.69 11.21
C GLN A 34 8.71 -6.39 12.01
N PRO A 35 7.60 -5.65 11.88
CA PRO A 35 7.47 -4.33 12.48
C PRO A 35 7.45 -4.37 14.00
N SER A 36 8.30 -3.54 14.63
CA SER A 36 8.32 -3.31 16.08
C SER A 36 8.66 -1.85 16.39
N ALA A 37 8.22 -1.37 17.54
CA ALA A 37 8.52 -0.02 18.01
C ALA A 37 10.04 0.20 18.16
N ASP A 38 10.74 -0.82 18.65
CA ASP A 38 12.20 -0.78 18.81
C ASP A 38 12.93 -0.67 17.46
N ALA A 39 12.46 -1.39 16.43
CA ALA A 39 13.04 -1.28 15.08
C ALA A 39 12.81 0.11 14.49
N ALA A 40 11.61 0.68 14.66
CA ALA A 40 11.30 2.02 14.22
C ALA A 40 12.15 3.08 14.96
N GLY A 41 12.36 2.91 16.28
CA GLY A 41 13.21 3.76 17.08
C GLY A 41 14.68 3.74 16.61
N ARG A 42 15.26 2.55 16.44
CA ARG A 42 16.62 2.40 15.91
C ARG A 42 16.81 2.99 14.51
N LEU A 43 15.80 2.87 13.64
CA LEU A 43 15.85 3.47 12.31
C LEU A 43 15.80 5.00 12.37
N ALA A 44 15.03 5.58 13.29
CA ALA A 44 15.00 7.03 13.50
C ALA A 44 16.36 7.55 13.97
N GLU A 45 16.92 6.95 15.02
CA GLU A 45 18.25 7.30 15.55
C GLU A 45 19.36 7.16 14.50
N ALA A 46 19.31 6.06 13.73
CA ALA A 46 20.26 5.83 12.64
C ALA A 46 20.16 6.92 11.58
N LEU A 47 18.95 7.32 11.18
CA LEU A 47 18.73 8.36 10.18
C LEU A 47 19.26 9.72 10.65
N ASP A 48 18.99 10.09 11.92
CA ASP A 48 19.46 11.34 12.52
C ASP A 48 20.99 11.38 12.62
N THR A 49 21.63 10.23 12.84
CA THR A 49 23.10 10.11 12.97
C THR A 49 23.83 10.22 11.62
N LEU A 50 23.14 10.03 10.48
CA LEU A 50 23.77 10.11 9.16
C LEU A 50 24.25 11.51 8.78
N GLY A 51 23.70 12.56 9.40
CA GLY A 51 24.13 13.95 9.21
C GLY A 51 23.75 14.56 7.87
N PHE A 52 22.77 14.02 7.17
CA PHE A 52 22.18 14.59 5.96
C PHE A 52 21.23 15.76 6.29
N SER A 53 21.02 16.65 5.34
CA SER A 53 19.97 17.67 5.47
C SER A 53 18.57 17.04 5.40
N GLU A 54 17.57 17.68 6.00
CA GLU A 54 16.17 17.20 5.94
C GLU A 54 15.67 17.03 4.49
N GLU A 55 16.15 17.88 3.58
CA GLU A 55 15.80 17.79 2.17
C GLU A 55 16.38 16.53 1.49
N ASP A 56 17.55 16.07 1.93
CA ASP A 56 18.22 14.91 1.34
C ASP A 56 17.62 13.59 1.82
N ILE A 57 16.96 13.58 2.99
CA ILE A 57 16.36 12.39 3.62
C ILE A 57 14.83 12.45 3.69
N GLU A 58 14.18 13.34 2.94
CA GLU A 58 12.70 13.47 2.93
C GLU A 58 12.00 12.14 2.63
N VAL A 59 12.56 11.35 1.70
CA VAL A 59 12.03 10.03 1.33
C VAL A 59 12.16 9.04 2.50
N GLU A 60 13.29 9.02 3.18
CA GLU A 60 13.55 8.14 4.32
C GLU A 60 12.67 8.52 5.52
N ARG A 61 12.43 9.81 5.74
CA ARG A 61 11.45 10.28 6.74
C ARG A 61 10.04 9.77 6.42
N GLU A 62 9.59 9.92 5.17
CA GLU A 62 8.30 9.39 4.75
C GLU A 62 8.23 7.85 4.93
N MET A 63 9.30 7.13 4.59
CA MET A 63 9.39 5.68 4.80
C MET A 63 9.26 5.31 6.29
N LEU A 64 9.91 6.07 7.17
CA LEU A 64 9.85 5.86 8.62
C LEU A 64 8.45 6.14 9.18
N ASP A 65 7.81 7.22 8.72
CA ASP A 65 6.44 7.56 9.13
C ASP A 65 5.45 6.50 8.66
N GLY A 66 5.61 5.96 7.44
CA GLY A 66 4.83 4.83 6.97
C GLY A 66 4.97 3.58 7.85
N LEU A 67 6.18 3.28 8.34
CA LEU A 67 6.40 2.17 9.27
C LEU A 67 5.71 2.42 10.62
N ARG A 68 5.73 3.65 11.14
CA ARG A 68 5.04 4.02 12.39
C ARG A 68 3.52 3.87 12.25
N GLU A 69 2.95 4.36 11.14
CA GLU A 69 1.51 4.19 10.87
C GLU A 69 1.11 2.72 10.73
N LEU A 70 1.97 1.88 10.14
CA LEU A 70 1.74 0.44 10.08
C LEU A 70 1.73 -0.19 11.47
N LEU A 71 2.62 0.24 12.37
CA LEU A 71 2.65 -0.22 13.77
C LEU A 71 1.37 0.16 14.51
N ASP A 72 0.89 1.38 14.32
CA ASP A 72 -0.35 1.85 14.95
C ASP A 72 -1.56 1.07 14.42
N LEU A 73 -1.62 0.83 13.11
CA LEU A 73 -2.66 0.00 12.50
C LEU A 73 -2.65 -1.43 13.05
N ARG A 74 -1.48 -2.03 13.24
CA ARG A 74 -1.37 -3.40 13.80
C ARG A 74 -1.82 -3.47 15.24
N ARG A 75 -1.49 -2.47 16.07
CA ARG A 75 -1.95 -2.38 17.46
C ARG A 75 -3.48 -2.23 17.55
N SER A 76 -4.07 -1.47 16.64
CA SER A 76 -5.52 -1.29 16.54
C SER A 76 -6.23 -2.53 15.99
N GLY A 77 -5.51 -3.44 15.34
CA GLY A 77 -6.06 -4.60 14.64
C GLY A 77 -6.71 -5.64 15.56
N ASP A 78 -6.40 -5.65 16.85
CA ASP A 78 -7.05 -6.51 17.84
C ASP A 78 -8.56 -6.17 18.01
N ALA A 79 -8.95 -4.94 17.68
CA ALA A 79 -10.35 -4.49 17.66
C ALA A 79 -11.08 -4.77 16.32
N GLY A 80 -10.39 -5.36 15.34
CA GLY A 80 -10.90 -5.62 13.98
C GLY A 80 -10.34 -4.65 12.95
N LEU A 81 -10.71 -4.88 11.67
CA LEU A 81 -10.26 -4.01 10.58
C LEU A 81 -10.96 -2.64 10.65
N PRO A 82 -10.25 -1.53 10.37
CA PRO A 82 -10.85 -0.21 10.35
C PRO A 82 -12.01 -0.16 9.36
N ILE A 83 -13.05 0.59 9.67
CA ILE A 83 -14.17 0.84 8.77
C ILE A 83 -14.15 2.32 8.41
N LEU A 84 -14.11 2.60 7.11
CA LEU A 84 -14.16 3.95 6.55
C LEU A 84 -15.53 4.22 5.97
N GLU A 85 -16.14 5.31 6.37
CA GLU A 85 -17.31 5.81 5.69
C GLU A 85 -16.90 6.37 4.31
N THR A 86 -17.58 5.95 3.27
CA THR A 86 -17.30 6.39 1.90
C THR A 86 -18.59 6.52 1.11
N GLY A 87 -18.70 7.60 0.33
CA GLY A 87 -19.81 7.83 -0.59
C GLY A 87 -19.70 7.13 -1.94
N HIS A 88 -18.71 6.26 -2.15
CA HIS A 88 -18.53 5.57 -3.43
C HIS A 88 -19.62 4.51 -3.65
N ARG A 89 -20.57 4.78 -4.53
CA ARG A 89 -21.67 3.86 -4.87
C ARG A 89 -21.20 2.51 -5.43
N VAL A 90 -19.97 2.47 -5.99
CA VAL A 90 -19.39 1.26 -6.61
C VAL A 90 -19.20 0.11 -5.62
N ILE A 91 -19.09 0.38 -4.32
CA ILE A 91 -18.93 -0.67 -3.31
C ILE A 91 -20.27 -1.25 -2.82
N GLY A 92 -21.41 -0.59 -3.10
CA GLY A 92 -22.72 -1.05 -2.65
C GLY A 92 -22.81 -1.08 -1.13
N SER A 93 -23.22 -2.23 -0.58
CA SER A 93 -23.31 -2.48 0.88
C SER A 93 -22.02 -2.99 1.52
N ASP A 94 -20.93 -3.15 0.75
CA ASP A 94 -19.66 -3.61 1.29
C ASP A 94 -19.08 -2.57 2.27
N ARG A 95 -18.45 -3.04 3.34
CA ARG A 95 -17.69 -2.17 4.25
C ARG A 95 -16.34 -1.82 3.60
N CYS A 96 -16.00 -0.54 3.60
CA CYS A 96 -14.69 -0.07 3.14
C CYS A 96 -13.69 -0.06 4.29
N HIS A 97 -12.50 -0.61 4.08
CA HIS A 97 -11.42 -0.69 5.08
C HIS A 97 -10.23 0.20 4.73
N PHE A 98 -10.14 0.61 3.47
CA PHE A 98 -9.05 1.46 2.97
C PHE A 98 -9.50 2.22 1.73
N SER A 99 -9.00 3.46 1.59
CA SER A 99 -9.23 4.29 0.42
C SER A 99 -8.03 5.20 0.21
N ALA A 100 -7.36 5.10 -0.95
CA ALA A 100 -6.25 5.96 -1.32
C ALA A 100 -6.26 6.31 -2.80
N PRO A 101 -5.74 7.50 -3.19
CA PRO A 101 -5.47 7.81 -4.58
C PRO A 101 -4.29 6.95 -5.07
N VAL A 102 -4.46 6.36 -6.26
CA VAL A 102 -3.44 5.50 -6.87
C VAL A 102 -3.39 5.66 -8.38
N SER A 103 -2.30 5.20 -9.00
CA SER A 103 -2.21 4.94 -10.44
C SER A 103 -1.91 3.47 -10.70
N MET A 104 -2.21 2.99 -11.92
CA MET A 104 -1.87 1.64 -12.38
C MET A 104 -0.72 1.74 -13.40
N PRO A 105 0.55 1.66 -12.97
CA PRO A 105 1.71 1.95 -13.83
C PRO A 105 1.94 0.90 -14.92
N ASP A 106 1.46 -0.32 -14.74
CA ASP A 106 1.65 -1.43 -15.69
C ASP A 106 0.61 -1.42 -16.83
N GLU A 107 -0.37 -0.51 -16.78
CA GLU A 107 -1.37 -0.33 -17.84
C GLU A 107 -0.88 0.73 -18.84
N ASP A 108 -1.11 0.52 -20.13
CA ASP A 108 -0.63 1.41 -21.21
C ASP A 108 -1.04 2.88 -20.99
N SER A 109 -2.26 3.12 -20.55
CA SER A 109 -2.80 4.46 -20.27
C SER A 109 -2.43 5.00 -18.89
N GLN A 110 -1.77 4.19 -18.04
CA GLN A 110 -1.42 4.49 -16.64
C GLN A 110 -2.55 5.20 -15.89
N PRO A 111 -3.76 4.64 -15.85
CA PRO A 111 -4.92 5.33 -15.31
C PRO A 111 -4.71 5.68 -13.83
N SER A 112 -5.08 6.92 -13.49
CA SER A 112 -5.13 7.38 -12.11
C SER A 112 -6.56 7.31 -11.59
N GLY A 113 -6.71 7.03 -10.30
CA GLY A 113 -8.00 6.87 -9.67
C GLY A 113 -7.88 6.64 -8.18
N ARG A 114 -8.83 5.92 -7.62
CA ARG A 114 -8.88 5.57 -6.19
C ARG A 114 -8.99 4.07 -6.01
N LEU A 115 -8.14 3.52 -5.16
CA LEU A 115 -8.23 2.14 -4.71
C LEU A 115 -9.06 2.09 -3.43
N LEU A 116 -10.09 1.23 -3.44
CA LEU A 116 -10.94 0.93 -2.29
C LEU A 116 -10.74 -0.55 -1.93
N LEU A 117 -10.40 -0.85 -0.68
CA LEU A 117 -10.36 -2.22 -0.18
C LEU A 117 -11.61 -2.44 0.65
N THR A 118 -12.49 -3.32 0.18
CA THR A 118 -13.74 -3.65 0.85
C THR A 118 -13.68 -5.02 1.52
N SER A 119 -14.70 -5.38 2.28
CA SER A 119 -14.78 -6.70 2.91
C SER A 119 -14.73 -7.86 1.90
N THR A 120 -15.18 -7.66 0.65
CA THR A 120 -15.31 -8.74 -0.34
C THR A 120 -14.31 -8.64 -1.51
N ARG A 121 -13.78 -7.46 -1.80
CA ARG A 121 -12.96 -7.20 -2.99
C ARG A 121 -12.10 -5.93 -2.88
N ALA A 122 -11.06 -5.84 -3.71
CA ALA A 122 -10.43 -4.57 -4.04
C ALA A 122 -11.13 -3.96 -5.26
N VAL A 123 -11.37 -2.65 -5.22
CA VAL A 123 -12.03 -1.91 -6.32
C VAL A 123 -11.16 -0.71 -6.69
N PHE A 124 -10.71 -0.64 -7.94
CA PHE A 124 -10.13 0.56 -8.51
C PHE A 124 -11.20 1.36 -9.24
N VAL A 125 -11.29 2.64 -8.95
CA VAL A 125 -12.22 3.58 -9.57
C VAL A 125 -11.41 4.69 -10.23
N GLY A 126 -11.24 4.62 -11.54
CA GLY A 126 -10.65 5.67 -12.36
C GLY A 126 -11.69 6.34 -13.25
N GLY A 127 -11.30 7.42 -13.94
CA GLY A 127 -12.24 8.15 -14.80
C GLY A 127 -12.82 7.33 -15.94
N ALA A 128 -12.00 6.57 -16.65
CA ALA A 128 -12.41 5.74 -17.79
C ALA A 128 -12.46 4.24 -17.46
N ARG A 129 -12.00 3.82 -16.29
CA ARG A 129 -11.86 2.40 -15.93
C ARG A 129 -12.26 2.14 -14.48
N THR A 130 -13.01 1.08 -14.28
CA THR A 130 -13.25 0.47 -12.98
C THR A 130 -12.80 -0.98 -13.03
N ALA A 131 -12.01 -1.42 -12.05
CA ALA A 131 -11.61 -2.81 -11.91
C ALA A 131 -12.06 -3.33 -10.54
N SER A 132 -12.55 -4.57 -10.52
CA SER A 132 -13.00 -5.25 -9.29
C SER A 132 -12.29 -6.59 -9.17
N ILE A 133 -11.62 -6.80 -8.04
CA ILE A 133 -10.78 -7.98 -7.78
C ILE A 133 -11.28 -8.63 -6.49
N PRO A 134 -12.06 -9.70 -6.56
CA PRO A 134 -12.56 -10.39 -5.38
C PRO A 134 -11.43 -11.09 -4.62
N TRP A 135 -11.48 -11.07 -3.27
CA TRP A 135 -10.40 -11.60 -2.44
C TRP A 135 -10.15 -13.09 -2.62
N HIS A 136 -11.19 -13.87 -2.92
CA HIS A 136 -11.03 -15.30 -3.19
C HIS A 136 -10.16 -15.59 -4.44
N ALA A 137 -10.04 -14.64 -5.37
CA ALA A 137 -9.18 -14.75 -6.56
C ALA A 137 -7.73 -14.29 -6.32
N VAL A 138 -7.45 -13.61 -5.18
CA VAL A 138 -6.11 -13.15 -4.82
C VAL A 138 -5.40 -14.25 -4.04
N GLY A 139 -4.21 -14.60 -4.50
CA GLY A 139 -3.32 -15.56 -3.82
C GLY A 139 -2.38 -14.90 -2.84
N GLN A 140 -1.90 -13.70 -3.18
CA GLN A 140 -0.93 -12.95 -2.37
C GLN A 140 -1.13 -11.45 -2.53
N ALA A 141 -0.92 -10.71 -1.44
CA ALA A 141 -0.83 -9.26 -1.42
C ALA A 141 0.50 -8.83 -0.78
N ARG A 142 1.21 -7.90 -1.41
CA ARG A 142 2.48 -7.37 -0.90
C ARG A 142 2.63 -5.89 -1.28
N HIS A 143 3.63 -5.23 -0.73
CA HIS A 143 4.07 -3.91 -1.17
C HIS A 143 5.46 -4.02 -1.82
N GLU A 144 5.74 -3.12 -2.74
CA GLU A 144 7.08 -2.85 -3.25
C GLU A 144 7.23 -1.33 -3.35
N GLN A 145 8.12 -0.74 -2.55
CA GLN A 145 8.21 0.71 -2.44
C GLN A 145 6.85 1.35 -2.13
N ARG A 146 6.32 2.19 -3.02
CA ARG A 146 5.00 2.81 -2.91
C ARG A 146 3.89 2.05 -3.63
N ASP A 147 4.15 0.81 -4.06
CA ASP A 147 3.18 0.02 -4.82
C ASP A 147 2.50 -1.03 -3.94
N ILE A 148 1.17 -1.14 -4.06
CA ILE A 148 0.40 -2.29 -3.57
C ILE A 148 0.29 -3.27 -4.72
N ILE A 149 0.68 -4.53 -4.47
CA ILE A 149 0.69 -5.58 -5.48
C ILE A 149 -0.25 -6.69 -5.06
N LEU A 150 -1.27 -6.96 -5.90
CA LEU A 150 -2.19 -8.07 -5.75
C LEU A 150 -1.90 -9.13 -6.82
N ILE A 151 -1.50 -10.31 -6.39
CA ILE A 151 -1.17 -11.44 -7.27
C ILE A 151 -2.35 -12.42 -7.26
N ARG A 152 -2.90 -12.75 -8.42
CA ARG A 152 -3.97 -13.74 -8.53
C ARG A 152 -3.46 -15.16 -8.27
N LYS A 153 -4.35 -16.05 -7.82
CA LYS A 153 -4.02 -17.46 -7.54
C LYS A 153 -3.44 -18.21 -8.74
N ASN A 154 -3.90 -17.91 -9.95
CA ASN A 154 -3.35 -18.48 -11.18
C ASN A 154 -2.00 -17.92 -11.59
N ARG A 155 -1.47 -16.91 -10.88
CA ARG A 155 -0.20 -16.20 -11.11
C ARG A 155 -0.03 -15.55 -12.50
N GLU A 156 -1.03 -15.63 -13.37
CA GLU A 156 -0.97 -15.05 -14.74
C GLU A 156 -1.21 -13.55 -14.75
N ASN A 157 -1.93 -13.04 -13.75
CA ASN A 157 -2.27 -11.63 -13.66
C ASN A 157 -1.80 -11.04 -12.32
N LEU A 158 -1.16 -9.90 -12.44
CA LEU A 158 -0.69 -9.04 -11.37
C LEU A 158 -1.40 -7.70 -11.50
N TYR A 159 -1.90 -7.17 -10.37
CA TYR A 159 -2.38 -5.79 -10.29
C TYR A 159 -1.42 -4.98 -9.44
N ARG A 160 -0.86 -3.93 -10.01
CA ARG A 160 0.02 -2.98 -9.34
C ARG A 160 -0.69 -1.64 -9.21
N PHE A 161 -0.77 -1.15 -7.98
CA PHE A 161 -1.36 0.15 -7.65
C PHE A 161 -0.30 1.00 -6.98
N ARG A 162 0.16 2.02 -7.66
CA ARG A 162 1.14 2.98 -7.13
C ARG A 162 0.44 4.02 -6.28
N CYS A 163 0.77 4.06 -5.00
CA CYS A 163 0.30 5.05 -4.04
C CYS A 163 1.14 6.33 -4.09
N ASN A 164 0.59 7.42 -3.55
CA ASN A 164 1.33 8.68 -3.43
C ASN A 164 2.33 8.65 -2.26
N SER A 165 2.12 7.76 -1.27
CA SER A 165 2.96 7.65 -0.08
C SER A 165 3.35 6.20 0.25
N PHE A 166 4.46 6.03 0.99
CA PHE A 166 4.85 4.75 1.58
C PHE A 166 3.83 4.28 2.62
N ALA A 167 3.27 5.19 3.39
CA ALA A 167 2.24 4.89 4.39
C ALA A 167 1.01 4.22 3.76
N ASP A 168 0.48 4.79 2.68
CA ASP A 168 -0.65 4.20 1.96
C ASP A 168 -0.32 2.82 1.39
N ALA A 169 0.88 2.65 0.82
CA ALA A 169 1.30 1.35 0.28
C ALA A 169 1.41 0.28 1.36
N LEU A 170 2.04 0.59 2.51
CA LEU A 170 2.18 -0.34 3.63
C LEU A 170 0.83 -0.70 4.25
N ARG A 171 -0.02 0.30 4.52
CA ARG A 171 -1.36 0.11 5.09
C ARG A 171 -2.25 -0.69 4.15
N GLY A 172 -2.28 -0.31 2.86
CA GLY A 172 -3.07 -0.99 1.85
C GLY A 172 -2.64 -2.44 1.65
N ALA A 173 -1.33 -2.72 1.60
CA ALA A 173 -0.82 -4.08 1.48
C ALA A 173 -1.09 -4.92 2.75
N PHE A 174 -0.95 -4.33 3.94
CA PHE A 174 -1.29 -5.00 5.20
C PHE A 174 -2.77 -5.38 5.25
N LEU A 175 -3.67 -4.42 4.99
CA LEU A 175 -5.11 -4.66 4.99
C LEU A 175 -5.53 -5.65 3.90
N SER A 176 -4.91 -5.59 2.72
CA SER A 176 -5.15 -6.57 1.65
C SER A 176 -4.80 -7.99 2.09
N ARG A 177 -3.67 -8.20 2.80
CA ARG A 177 -3.31 -9.52 3.35
C ARG A 177 -4.35 -10.03 4.34
N GLN A 178 -4.83 -9.17 5.23
CA GLN A 178 -5.88 -9.54 6.20
C GLN A 178 -7.18 -9.92 5.49
N LEU A 179 -7.61 -9.13 4.52
CA LEU A 179 -8.84 -9.35 3.76
C LEU A 179 -8.77 -10.63 2.90
N VAL A 180 -7.62 -10.92 2.28
CA VAL A 180 -7.38 -12.18 1.57
C VAL A 180 -7.50 -13.36 2.53
N ALA A 181 -6.89 -13.30 3.71
CA ALA A 181 -6.98 -14.36 4.71
C ALA A 181 -8.41 -14.60 5.21
N HIS A 182 -9.19 -13.52 5.40
CA HIS A 182 -10.61 -13.61 5.75
C HIS A 182 -11.46 -14.17 4.61
N GLY A 183 -11.27 -13.69 3.38
CA GLY A 183 -12.01 -14.14 2.20
C GLY A 183 -11.78 -15.62 1.85
N GLN A 184 -10.64 -16.19 2.26
CA GLN A 184 -10.35 -17.61 2.10
C GLN A 184 -11.03 -18.50 3.15
N ARG A 185 -11.43 -17.94 4.30
CA ARG A 185 -12.11 -18.65 5.39
C ARG A 185 -13.63 -18.66 5.25
N ALA A 186 -14.21 -17.76 4.45
CA ALA A 186 -15.63 -17.71 4.21
C ALA A 186 -16.03 -18.95 3.37
N PRO A 187 -17.03 -19.77 3.81
CA PRO A 187 -17.52 -20.88 3.01
C PRO A 187 -18.07 -20.35 1.69
N ILE A 188 -17.69 -20.99 0.57
CA ILE A 188 -18.27 -20.70 -0.75
C ILE A 188 -19.77 -20.97 -0.61
N PRO A 189 -20.67 -19.97 -0.85
CA PRO A 189 -22.09 -20.24 -0.84
C PRO A 189 -22.37 -21.35 -1.85
N SER A 190 -22.85 -22.48 -1.36
CA SER A 190 -23.26 -23.60 -2.19
C SER A 190 -24.28 -23.09 -3.20
N ALA A 191 -23.94 -23.12 -4.49
CA ALA A 191 -24.89 -22.79 -5.55
C ALA A 191 -26.07 -23.74 -5.40
N THR A 192 -27.20 -23.24 -4.89
CA THR A 192 -28.47 -23.94 -4.86
C THR A 192 -28.85 -24.13 -6.31
N ARG A 193 -28.64 -25.34 -6.80
CA ARG A 193 -29.20 -25.77 -8.09
C ARG A 193 -30.73 -25.84 -7.91
N SER A 194 -31.43 -24.93 -8.52
CA SER A 194 -32.88 -25.05 -8.82
C SER A 194 -33.05 -25.66 -10.19
#